data_c0d4da7b4e84e50bdc99d1c955770775
#
_entry.id   c0d4da7b4e84e50bdc99d1c955770775
#
_cell.length_a   1.000
_cell.length_b   1.000
_cell.length_c   1.000
_cell.angle_alpha   90.00
_cell.angle_beta   90.00
_cell.angle_gamma   90.00
#
_symmetry.space_group_name_H-M   'P 1'
#
loop_
_entity.id
_entity.type
_entity.pdbx_description
1 polymer ?
#
loop_
_entity_poly.entity_id
_entity_poly.type
_entity_poly.pdbx_seq_one_letter_code
_entity_poly.pdbx_strand_id
1 'polypeptide(L)'
;MLSSPSVSHGLVVAAILALGTGVLASPIPAAAQDTREEVIAAAQAEKEKTPPPATESKAEHISELVGGVLTPKSHSFFPYFDSVYSGGGFTLGAGYGWLYGDHSNAAIRGLYTIKNYKLIEAVTTSSQHLDGKLTIGALVGWRDAPQAAFYGLGMDTVLNDRANFDLSEGYGDVTVALRPTDWTLLAGSVGVEGYTIKSGKGEAPSIEEAYTPATAPGLGTNPTYIHSQATAAIDWRTSPGYSRKGGYYGVTLHDYSNTNGAYDFNRLDATLIQHVPVLRETWVLSFRGDMKTTLGDDLVPYFLLPSLGSGSTLRAYHSWRFRDRHSLVMSGEFRWIPSRLGMDMAIFYDAGKVAGRREDLNFVGLEHDWGVGMRLHGPAQTPLRIEVSRGSEGWHLTFSGAAAF
;
A
#
# COMPACT_ATOMS: atom_id res chain seq x y z
N MET A 1 -21.35 -43.82 -5.25
CA MET A 1 -20.53 -43.79 -6.47
C MET A 1 -21.22 -42.92 -7.49
N LEU A 2 -20.85 -41.67 -7.59
CA LEU A 2 -20.96 -40.81 -8.77
C LEU A 2 -20.11 -39.58 -8.47
N SER A 3 -19.07 -39.44 -9.24
CA SER A 3 -18.04 -38.41 -9.17
C SER A 3 -18.60 -37.03 -9.52
N SER A 4 -18.42 -36.04 -8.64
CA SER A 4 -18.58 -34.65 -8.99
C SER A 4 -17.32 -34.15 -9.72
N PRO A 5 -17.45 -33.38 -10.80
CA PRO A 5 -16.29 -32.85 -11.50
C PRO A 5 -15.71 -31.66 -10.74
N SER A 6 -14.42 -31.70 -10.56
CA SER A 6 -13.60 -30.57 -10.12
C SER A 6 -13.63 -29.46 -11.18
N VAL A 7 -14.40 -28.41 -10.96
CA VAL A 7 -14.41 -27.23 -11.81
C VAL A 7 -13.82 -26.06 -11.03
N SER A 8 -12.73 -25.63 -11.52
CA SER A 8 -12.27 -24.31 -11.86
C SER A 8 -11.39 -23.56 -10.85
N HIS A 9 -10.19 -24.06 -10.61
CA HIS A 9 -9.09 -23.20 -10.09
C HIS A 9 -8.57 -22.18 -11.14
N GLY A 10 -9.05 -22.31 -12.41
CA GLY A 10 -8.62 -21.42 -13.50
C GLY A 10 -9.38 -20.12 -13.66
N LEU A 11 -10.58 -20.00 -13.08
CA LEU A 11 -11.48 -18.88 -13.40
C LEU A 11 -11.12 -17.58 -12.66
N VAL A 12 -10.59 -17.67 -11.45
CA VAL A 12 -10.22 -16.46 -10.67
C VAL A 12 -8.93 -15.82 -11.22
N VAL A 13 -7.96 -16.64 -11.63
CA VAL A 13 -6.74 -16.16 -12.27
C VAL A 13 -7.04 -15.61 -13.67
N ALA A 14 -7.97 -16.24 -14.40
CA ALA A 14 -8.38 -15.79 -15.73
C ALA A 14 -9.17 -14.49 -15.71
N ALA A 15 -9.96 -14.21 -14.66
CA ALA A 15 -10.70 -12.95 -14.52
C ALA A 15 -9.77 -11.76 -14.26
N ILE A 16 -8.70 -11.96 -13.50
CA ILE A 16 -7.70 -10.90 -13.24
C ILE A 16 -6.88 -10.64 -14.53
N LEU A 17 -6.56 -11.67 -15.29
CA LEU A 17 -5.87 -11.55 -16.59
C LEU A 17 -6.79 -10.97 -17.69
N ALA A 18 -8.10 -11.28 -17.67
CA ALA A 18 -9.05 -10.76 -18.65
C ALA A 18 -9.31 -9.25 -18.53
N LEU A 19 -9.25 -8.70 -17.31
CA LEU A 19 -9.31 -7.24 -17.11
C LEU A 19 -8.05 -6.52 -17.61
N GLY A 20 -6.90 -7.17 -17.61
CA GLY A 20 -5.65 -6.60 -18.11
C GLY A 20 -5.52 -6.63 -19.63
N THR A 21 -6.18 -7.55 -20.33
CA THR A 21 -6.04 -7.72 -21.78
C THR A 21 -7.07 -6.93 -22.60
N GLY A 22 -8.16 -6.46 -21.99
CA GLY A 22 -9.23 -5.73 -22.67
C GLY A 22 -8.91 -4.28 -23.05
N VAL A 23 -7.77 -3.73 -22.59
CA VAL A 23 -7.36 -2.33 -22.86
C VAL A 23 -6.27 -2.22 -23.94
N LEU A 24 -5.80 -3.34 -24.49
CA LEU A 24 -4.81 -3.35 -25.57
C LEU A 24 -5.47 -3.52 -26.94
N ALA A 25 -6.42 -2.67 -27.30
CA ALA A 25 -6.94 -2.70 -28.66
C ALA A 25 -7.34 -1.35 -29.20
N SER A 26 -6.64 -0.93 -30.14
CA SER A 26 -6.89 -0.30 -31.43
C SER A 26 -6.09 0.98 -31.66
N PRO A 27 -5.27 1.04 -32.69
CA PRO A 27 -4.67 2.29 -33.14
C PRO A 27 -5.74 3.09 -33.90
N ILE A 28 -6.08 4.26 -33.38
CA ILE A 28 -6.82 5.29 -34.11
C ILE A 28 -5.85 5.89 -35.15
N PRO A 29 -6.24 6.03 -36.41
CA PRO A 29 -5.31 6.49 -37.47
C PRO A 29 -4.84 7.93 -37.21
N ALA A 30 -3.52 8.10 -37.23
CA ALA A 30 -2.75 9.28 -36.84
C ALA A 30 -2.64 10.37 -37.91
N ALA A 31 -3.57 10.51 -38.88
CA ALA A 31 -3.36 11.36 -40.03
C ALA A 31 -3.79 12.85 -39.88
N ALA A 32 -4.37 13.25 -38.73
CA ALA A 32 -4.79 14.66 -38.54
C ALA A 32 -4.16 15.34 -37.29
N GLN A 33 -3.27 14.64 -36.56
CA GLN A 33 -2.64 15.16 -35.34
C GLN A 33 -1.24 15.77 -35.59
N ASP A 34 -0.52 15.32 -36.61
CA ASP A 34 0.89 15.67 -36.80
C ASP A 34 1.12 17.17 -36.99
N THR A 35 0.25 17.88 -37.74
CA THR A 35 0.38 19.32 -37.94
C THR A 35 0.07 20.18 -36.72
N ARG A 36 -0.72 19.69 -35.80
CA ARG A 36 -1.06 20.40 -34.55
C ARG A 36 -0.03 20.16 -33.44
N GLU A 37 0.58 19.01 -33.45
CA GLU A 37 1.70 18.67 -32.55
C GLU A 37 2.97 19.42 -32.96
N GLU A 38 3.26 19.54 -34.23
CA GLU A 38 4.39 20.35 -34.75
C GLU A 38 4.24 21.83 -34.42
N VAL A 39 3.05 22.40 -34.52
CA VAL A 39 2.78 23.79 -34.14
C VAL A 39 2.90 24.00 -32.64
N ILE A 40 2.47 23.02 -31.82
CA ILE A 40 2.60 23.06 -30.36
C ILE A 40 4.05 22.86 -29.95
N ALA A 41 4.78 21.94 -30.58
CA ALA A 41 6.21 21.71 -30.33
C ALA A 41 7.06 22.92 -30.72
N ALA A 42 6.76 23.59 -31.85
CA ALA A 42 7.39 24.84 -32.26
C ALA A 42 7.10 26.00 -31.28
N ALA A 43 5.85 26.10 -30.79
CA ALA A 43 5.48 27.11 -29.80
C ALA A 43 6.08 26.83 -28.40
N GLN A 44 6.34 25.58 -28.07
CA GLN A 44 7.05 25.20 -26.84
C GLN A 44 8.55 25.45 -26.97
N ALA A 45 9.16 25.14 -28.11
CA ALA A 45 10.57 25.44 -28.36
C ALA A 45 10.87 26.96 -28.43
N GLU A 46 9.89 27.77 -28.82
CA GLU A 46 10.01 29.24 -28.80
C GLU A 46 9.82 29.82 -27.39
N LYS A 47 8.99 29.21 -26.55
CA LYS A 47 8.87 29.53 -25.13
C LYS A 47 10.09 29.11 -24.29
N GLU A 48 10.80 28.06 -24.66
CA GLU A 48 12.06 27.66 -24.04
C GLU A 48 13.21 28.64 -24.32
N LYS A 49 13.15 29.36 -25.45
CA LYS A 49 14.17 30.35 -25.82
C LYS A 49 14.08 31.67 -25.07
N THR A 50 12.95 31.95 -24.41
CA THR A 50 12.78 33.17 -23.63
C THR A 50 11.95 32.83 -22.38
N PRO A 51 12.59 32.24 -21.35
CA PRO A 51 11.89 32.04 -20.08
C PRO A 51 11.51 33.39 -19.50
N PRO A 52 10.24 33.65 -19.17
CA PRO A 52 9.89 34.82 -18.37
C PRO A 52 10.63 34.69 -17.02
N PRO A 53 11.05 35.79 -16.40
CA PRO A 53 11.69 35.74 -15.08
C PRO A 53 10.77 34.95 -14.15
N ALA A 54 11.30 33.85 -13.60
CA ALA A 54 10.58 32.95 -12.73
C ALA A 54 10.12 33.71 -11.47
N THR A 55 8.90 34.20 -11.50
CA THR A 55 8.22 34.55 -10.24
C THR A 55 7.72 33.24 -9.68
N GLU A 56 8.53 32.64 -8.79
CA GLU A 56 8.16 31.44 -8.05
C GLU A 56 6.78 31.66 -7.43
N SER A 57 5.81 30.84 -7.82
CA SER A 57 4.51 30.92 -7.20
C SER A 57 4.64 30.41 -5.76
N LYS A 58 3.88 30.98 -4.81
CA LYS A 58 3.87 30.48 -3.41
C LYS A 58 3.58 29.00 -3.34
N ALA A 59 2.90 28.42 -4.33
CA ALA A 59 2.60 27.00 -4.45
C ALA A 59 3.82 26.18 -4.88
N GLU A 60 4.67 26.70 -5.78
CA GLU A 60 5.95 26.08 -6.14
C GLU A 60 6.92 26.09 -4.97
N HIS A 61 6.98 27.19 -4.25
CA HIS A 61 7.80 27.31 -3.03
C HIS A 61 7.34 26.33 -1.95
N ILE A 62 6.03 26.13 -1.77
CA ILE A 62 5.49 25.12 -0.83
C ILE A 62 5.80 23.71 -1.34
N SER A 63 5.69 23.43 -2.65
CA SER A 63 5.99 22.12 -3.22
C SER A 63 7.48 21.78 -3.18
N GLU A 64 8.36 22.77 -3.36
CA GLU A 64 9.80 22.64 -3.18
C GLU A 64 10.18 22.46 -1.71
N LEU A 65 9.54 23.20 -0.81
CA LEU A 65 9.74 23.07 0.62
C LEU A 65 9.35 21.67 1.10
N VAL A 66 8.18 21.19 0.68
CA VAL A 66 7.67 19.85 1.00
C VAL A 66 8.50 18.75 0.33
N GLY A 67 8.85 18.91 -0.95
CA GLY A 67 9.69 17.97 -1.68
C GLY A 67 11.14 17.94 -1.18
N GLY A 68 11.71 19.09 -0.85
CA GLY A 68 13.06 19.21 -0.31
C GLY A 68 13.20 18.72 1.14
N VAL A 69 12.11 18.76 1.89
CA VAL A 69 12.04 18.29 3.27
C VAL A 69 11.91 16.77 3.35
N LEU A 70 11.35 16.11 2.32
CA LEU A 70 11.09 14.67 2.31
C LEU A 70 12.23 13.84 1.69
N THR A 71 13.19 14.47 1.04
CA THR A 71 14.40 13.82 0.52
C THR A 71 15.62 14.24 1.34
N PRO A 72 16.25 13.35 2.10
CA PRO A 72 17.45 13.70 2.85
C PRO A 72 18.55 14.17 1.89
N LYS A 73 18.86 15.46 1.94
CA LYS A 73 20.14 15.99 1.47
C LYS A 73 21.19 15.51 2.48
N SER A 74 22.45 15.36 2.06
CA SER A 74 23.53 14.84 2.91
C SER A 74 23.45 15.37 4.35
N HIS A 75 23.27 14.47 5.33
CA HIS A 75 23.25 14.75 6.77
C HIS A 75 22.17 15.79 7.17
N SER A 76 20.89 15.42 7.10
CA SER A 76 19.80 16.33 7.43
C SER A 76 18.70 15.72 8.25
N PHE A 77 18.11 16.53 9.13
CA PHE A 77 16.81 16.22 9.72
C PHE A 77 15.71 16.47 8.70
N PHE A 78 14.68 15.62 8.75
CA PHE A 78 13.50 15.77 7.92
C PHE A 78 12.24 15.37 8.71
N PRO A 79 11.09 16.02 8.50
CA PRO A 79 9.82 15.53 8.99
C PRO A 79 9.49 14.22 8.27
N TYR A 80 9.00 13.24 9.00
CA TYR A 80 8.63 11.95 8.49
C TYR A 80 7.13 11.72 8.70
N PHE A 81 6.43 11.40 7.61
CA PHE A 81 5.00 11.17 7.60
C PHE A 81 4.74 9.79 7.06
N ASP A 82 4.19 8.93 7.91
CA ASP A 82 3.81 7.56 7.57
C ASP A 82 2.81 7.07 8.63
N SER A 83 2.43 5.83 8.58
CA SER A 83 1.59 5.18 9.59
C SER A 83 2.39 4.14 10.35
N VAL A 84 2.26 4.10 11.68
CA VAL A 84 2.84 3.02 12.50
C VAL A 84 2.11 1.71 12.20
N TYR A 85 0.80 1.77 12.34
CA TYR A 85 -0.19 0.76 11.95
C TYR A 85 -1.49 1.47 11.55
N SER A 86 -2.34 0.78 10.81
CA SER A 86 -3.68 1.29 10.53
C SER A 86 -4.43 1.63 11.82
N GLY A 87 -5.15 2.74 11.84
CA GLY A 87 -5.99 3.13 12.98
C GLY A 87 -5.32 3.97 14.05
N GLY A 88 -4.04 4.29 13.96
CA GLY A 88 -3.32 5.15 14.90
C GLY A 88 -3.79 6.61 14.94
N GLY A 89 -4.51 7.05 13.91
CA GLY A 89 -4.95 8.42 13.75
C GLY A 89 -3.84 9.32 13.23
N PHE A 90 -3.91 10.62 13.55
CA PHE A 90 -2.90 11.59 13.10
C PHE A 90 -1.51 11.23 13.65
N THR A 91 -0.52 11.28 12.78
CA THR A 91 0.86 10.84 13.05
C THR A 91 1.81 12.02 12.88
N LEU A 92 2.75 12.14 13.81
CA LEU A 92 3.89 13.05 13.73
C LEU A 92 5.18 12.23 13.78
N GLY A 93 6.14 12.61 12.95
CA GLY A 93 7.42 11.94 12.94
C GLY A 93 8.56 12.82 12.47
N ALA A 94 9.75 12.37 12.77
CA ALA A 94 10.98 12.97 12.31
C ALA A 94 12.01 11.89 12.00
N GLY A 95 12.91 12.18 11.11
CA GLY A 95 14.04 11.35 10.79
C GLY A 95 15.33 12.15 10.68
N TYR A 96 16.42 11.44 10.79
CA TYR A 96 17.75 11.93 10.46
C TYR A 96 18.34 11.01 9.41
N GLY A 97 18.67 11.56 8.25
CA GLY A 97 19.23 10.83 7.12
C GLY A 97 20.64 11.26 6.79
N TRP A 98 21.41 10.34 6.25
CA TRP A 98 22.74 10.64 5.73
C TRP A 98 23.03 9.80 4.48
N LEU A 99 23.86 10.34 3.61
CA LEU A 99 24.41 9.64 2.46
C LEU A 99 25.78 9.08 2.81
N TYR A 100 26.08 7.91 2.33
CA TYR A 100 27.40 7.28 2.45
C TYR A 100 27.74 6.57 1.13
N GLY A 101 29.04 6.59 0.76
CA GLY A 101 29.42 6.18 -0.58
C GLY A 101 28.75 7.04 -1.66
N ASP A 102 28.76 6.56 -2.90
CA ASP A 102 28.26 7.34 -4.04
C ASP A 102 26.75 7.24 -4.22
N HIS A 103 26.14 6.10 -3.81
CA HIS A 103 24.73 5.78 -4.10
C HIS A 103 24.03 5.05 -2.94
N SER A 104 24.48 5.33 -1.73
CA SER A 104 23.94 4.70 -0.53
C SER A 104 23.41 5.73 0.44
N ASN A 105 22.32 5.42 1.09
CA ASN A 105 21.70 6.25 2.11
C ASN A 105 21.33 5.43 3.33
N ALA A 106 21.32 6.08 4.46
CA ALA A 106 20.77 5.52 5.68
C ALA A 106 19.97 6.58 6.42
N ALA A 107 19.00 6.15 7.20
CA ALA A 107 18.20 7.02 8.03
C ALA A 107 17.77 6.32 9.31
N ILE A 108 17.64 7.11 10.38
CA ILE A 108 16.89 6.71 11.58
C ILE A 108 15.64 7.58 11.60
N ARG A 109 14.49 6.98 11.85
CA ARG A 109 13.21 7.67 11.83
C ARG A 109 12.29 7.17 12.93
N GLY A 110 11.45 8.05 13.42
CA GLY A 110 10.49 7.74 14.46
C GLY A 110 9.15 8.39 14.21
N LEU A 111 8.08 7.72 14.62
CA LEU A 111 6.69 8.15 14.51
C LEU A 111 5.98 8.01 15.85
N TYR A 112 5.08 8.95 16.10
CA TYR A 112 4.17 8.93 17.22
C TYR A 112 2.77 9.37 16.79
N THR A 113 1.75 8.67 17.24
CA THR A 113 0.36 8.97 16.88
C THR A 113 -0.46 9.43 18.08
N ILE A 114 -1.60 10.10 17.80
CA ILE A 114 -2.54 10.54 18.83
C ILE A 114 -3.14 9.39 19.65
N LYS A 115 -3.18 8.17 19.11
CA LYS A 115 -3.59 6.96 19.83
C LYS A 115 -2.43 6.25 20.52
N ASN A 116 -1.29 6.95 20.71
CA ASN A 116 -0.09 6.42 21.35
C ASN A 116 0.58 5.25 20.61
N TYR A 117 0.38 5.14 19.29
CA TYR A 117 1.18 4.21 18.49
C TYR A 117 2.57 4.81 18.28
N LYS A 118 3.58 3.96 18.29
CA LYS A 118 4.98 4.33 18.23
C LYS A 118 5.72 3.49 17.21
N LEU A 119 6.69 4.10 16.55
CA LEU A 119 7.64 3.42 15.67
C LEU A 119 9.00 4.09 15.84
N ILE A 120 10.03 3.28 15.87
CA ILE A 120 11.41 3.69 15.66
C ILE A 120 12.07 2.67 14.76
N GLU A 121 12.76 3.13 13.73
CA GLU A 121 13.44 2.24 12.81
C GLU A 121 14.71 2.88 12.24
N ALA A 122 15.65 2.04 11.87
CA ALA A 122 16.82 2.39 11.09
C ALA A 122 16.76 1.65 9.75
N VAL A 123 16.94 2.38 8.67
CA VAL A 123 16.89 1.86 7.30
C VAL A 123 18.16 2.26 6.56
N THR A 124 18.65 1.36 5.73
CA THR A 124 19.73 1.66 4.81
C THR A 124 19.42 1.08 3.44
N THR A 125 19.84 1.79 2.40
CA THR A 125 19.70 1.35 1.01
C THR A 125 20.97 1.67 0.27
N SER A 126 21.48 0.69 -0.43
CA SER A 126 22.60 0.82 -1.35
C SER A 126 22.13 0.46 -2.75
N SER A 127 22.15 1.40 -3.66
CA SER A 127 21.64 1.26 -5.03
C SER A 127 22.78 1.37 -6.06
N GLN A 128 22.43 1.25 -7.36
CA GLN A 128 23.38 1.39 -8.47
C GLN A 128 24.43 0.27 -8.61
N HIS A 129 24.26 -0.86 -7.92
CA HIS A 129 25.06 -2.04 -8.22
C HIS A 129 24.63 -2.65 -9.56
N LEU A 130 25.54 -3.33 -10.26
CA LEU A 130 25.30 -3.92 -11.57
C LEU A 130 24.69 -2.92 -12.57
N ASP A 131 25.32 -1.78 -12.74
CA ASP A 131 24.87 -0.68 -13.62
C ASP A 131 23.46 -0.17 -13.27
N GLY A 132 23.16 -0.06 -11.98
CA GLY A 132 21.89 0.46 -11.48
C GLY A 132 20.76 -0.57 -11.41
N LYS A 133 21.02 -1.83 -11.76
CA LYS A 133 20.00 -2.89 -11.78
C LYS A 133 19.79 -3.57 -10.43
N LEU A 134 20.77 -3.50 -9.53
CA LEU A 134 20.71 -4.16 -8.22
C LEU A 134 20.67 -3.12 -7.11
N THR A 135 19.72 -3.30 -6.20
CA THR A 135 19.57 -2.52 -4.95
C THR A 135 19.59 -3.50 -3.78
N ILE A 136 20.33 -3.15 -2.73
CA ILE A 136 20.37 -3.90 -1.47
C ILE A 136 19.86 -2.97 -0.38
N GLY A 137 18.95 -3.46 0.46
CA GLY A 137 18.39 -2.74 1.60
C GLY A 137 18.51 -3.54 2.88
N ALA A 138 18.54 -2.84 4.00
CA ALA A 138 18.36 -3.43 5.32
C ALA A 138 17.53 -2.51 6.20
N LEU A 139 16.73 -3.11 7.05
CA LEU A 139 15.82 -2.44 7.94
C LEU A 139 15.88 -3.12 9.32
N VAL A 140 15.86 -2.35 10.40
CA VAL A 140 15.65 -2.84 11.75
C VAL A 140 14.78 -1.84 12.48
N GLY A 141 13.78 -2.33 13.21
CA GLY A 141 12.85 -1.45 13.88
C GLY A 141 12.04 -2.11 14.99
N TRP A 142 11.31 -1.27 15.65
CA TRP A 142 10.31 -1.64 16.64
C TRP A 142 9.08 -0.75 16.46
N ARG A 143 7.89 -1.33 16.60
CA ARG A 143 6.62 -0.61 16.56
C ARG A 143 5.64 -1.17 17.58
N ASP A 144 4.71 -0.31 18.01
CA ASP A 144 3.77 -0.59 19.08
C ASP A 144 2.41 0.05 18.78
N ALA A 145 1.34 -0.72 18.92
CA ALA A 145 -0.03 -0.30 18.68
C ALA A 145 -0.95 -0.78 19.83
N PRO A 146 -1.04 0.00 20.90
CA PRO A 146 -1.76 -0.41 22.12
C PRO A 146 -3.28 -0.53 21.97
N GLN A 147 -3.84 -0.11 20.85
CA GLN A 147 -5.28 -0.11 20.56
C GLN A 147 -5.61 -0.71 19.18
N ALA A 148 -4.83 -1.73 18.78
CA ALA A 148 -5.14 -2.49 17.58
C ALA A 148 -6.50 -3.17 17.72
N ALA A 149 -7.34 -3.10 16.66
CA ALA A 149 -8.72 -3.56 16.73
C ALA A 149 -8.89 -4.97 16.18
N PHE A 150 -9.80 -5.73 16.78
CA PHE A 150 -10.31 -7.00 16.29
C PHE A 150 -11.83 -7.04 16.44
N TYR A 151 -12.52 -7.50 15.39
CA TYR A 151 -13.99 -7.55 15.34
C TYR A 151 -14.52 -8.97 15.12
N GLY A 152 -13.64 -9.99 15.19
CA GLY A 152 -13.92 -11.36 14.81
C GLY A 152 -13.40 -11.68 13.39
N LEU A 153 -13.72 -12.89 12.92
CA LEU A 153 -13.33 -13.39 11.61
C LEU A 153 -14.52 -13.33 10.63
N GLY A 154 -14.24 -13.07 9.35
CA GLY A 154 -15.22 -13.05 8.28
C GLY A 154 -15.84 -11.68 8.01
N MET A 155 -16.89 -11.70 7.17
CA MET A 155 -17.64 -10.50 6.76
C MET A 155 -18.84 -10.22 7.67
N ASP A 156 -19.37 -11.25 8.34
CA ASP A 156 -20.62 -11.15 9.14
C ASP A 156 -20.37 -10.63 10.57
N THR A 157 -19.21 -10.02 10.80
CA THR A 157 -18.84 -9.47 12.10
C THR A 157 -19.56 -8.16 12.39
N VAL A 158 -19.87 -7.90 13.67
CA VAL A 158 -20.61 -6.70 14.10
C VAL A 158 -19.64 -5.63 14.58
N LEU A 159 -19.91 -4.37 14.24
CA LEU A 159 -19.06 -3.24 14.62
C LEU A 159 -18.90 -3.10 16.15
N ASN A 160 -19.95 -3.43 16.89
CA ASN A 160 -19.96 -3.34 18.35
C ASN A 160 -19.19 -4.48 19.06
N ASP A 161 -18.81 -5.54 18.33
CA ASP A 161 -18.01 -6.66 18.87
C ASP A 161 -16.51 -6.33 18.90
N ARG A 162 -16.19 -5.06 18.72
CA ARG A 162 -14.82 -4.59 18.77
C ARG A 162 -14.16 -4.91 20.09
N ALA A 163 -13.02 -5.57 20.00
CA ALA A 163 -12.05 -5.69 21.09
C ALA A 163 -10.71 -5.06 20.69
N ASN A 164 -9.94 -4.63 21.66
CA ASN A 164 -8.61 -4.08 21.44
C ASN A 164 -7.53 -5.08 21.91
N PHE A 165 -6.36 -5.02 21.27
CA PHE A 165 -5.15 -5.67 21.73
C PHE A 165 -3.96 -4.74 21.56
N ASP A 166 -2.95 -4.91 22.39
CA ASP A 166 -1.68 -4.20 22.29
C ASP A 166 -0.73 -5.08 21.45
N LEU A 167 -0.40 -4.59 20.26
CA LEU A 167 0.47 -5.25 19.28
C LEU A 167 1.82 -4.55 19.27
N SER A 168 2.83 -5.22 19.84
CA SER A 168 4.22 -4.76 19.76
C SER A 168 5.03 -5.73 18.89
N GLU A 169 5.87 -5.18 18.03
CA GLU A 169 6.66 -5.93 17.06
C GLU A 169 8.08 -5.38 17.01
N GLY A 170 9.06 -6.27 17.17
CA GLY A 170 10.45 -6.01 16.83
C GLY A 170 10.81 -6.75 15.55
N TYR A 171 11.43 -6.08 14.59
CA TYR A 171 11.71 -6.66 13.27
C TYR A 171 13.05 -6.21 12.72
N GLY A 172 13.59 -7.03 11.83
CA GLY A 172 14.77 -6.68 11.03
C GLY A 172 14.85 -7.57 9.81
N ASP A 173 15.15 -6.99 8.66
CA ASP A 173 15.26 -7.71 7.40
C ASP A 173 16.38 -7.17 6.50
N VAL A 174 16.78 -8.00 5.55
CA VAL A 174 17.64 -7.66 4.43
C VAL A 174 16.90 -7.97 3.15
N THR A 175 16.86 -6.99 2.24
CA THR A 175 16.18 -7.08 0.95
C THR A 175 17.18 -6.93 -0.20
N VAL A 176 16.99 -7.71 -1.23
CA VAL A 176 17.71 -7.60 -2.51
C VAL A 176 16.69 -7.43 -3.61
N ALA A 177 16.82 -6.38 -4.41
CA ALA A 177 15.96 -6.09 -5.56
C ALA A 177 16.78 -5.98 -6.84
N LEU A 178 16.38 -6.74 -7.86
CA LEU A 178 17.00 -6.78 -9.16
C LEU A 178 16.01 -6.31 -10.23
N ARG A 179 16.45 -5.39 -11.09
CA ARG A 179 15.73 -4.93 -12.27
C ARG A 179 16.49 -5.34 -13.54
N PRO A 180 16.27 -6.57 -14.05
CA PRO A 180 16.95 -7.04 -15.27
C PRO A 180 16.66 -6.15 -16.47
N THR A 181 15.44 -5.61 -16.55
CA THR A 181 14.97 -4.62 -17.53
C THR A 181 14.32 -3.44 -16.79
N ASP A 182 14.03 -2.36 -17.50
CA ASP A 182 13.40 -1.14 -16.92
C ASP A 182 12.00 -1.41 -16.33
N TRP A 183 11.37 -2.50 -16.73
CA TRP A 183 10.01 -2.85 -16.32
C TRP A 183 9.89 -4.16 -15.54
N THR A 184 10.95 -4.93 -15.37
CA THR A 184 10.95 -6.18 -14.58
C THR A 184 11.53 -5.92 -13.19
N LEU A 185 10.84 -6.38 -12.15
CA LEU A 185 11.30 -6.37 -10.77
C LEU A 185 11.30 -7.79 -10.23
N LEU A 186 12.45 -8.23 -9.76
CA LEU A 186 12.62 -9.44 -8.95
C LEU A 186 13.16 -8.99 -7.60
N ALA A 187 12.52 -9.38 -6.51
CA ALA A 187 13.02 -9.03 -5.18
C ALA A 187 12.89 -10.21 -4.23
N GLY A 188 13.78 -10.27 -3.27
CA GLY A 188 13.73 -11.22 -2.18
C GLY A 188 14.15 -10.55 -0.89
N SER A 189 13.54 -10.93 0.23
CA SER A 189 14.01 -10.55 1.55
C SER A 189 13.96 -11.72 2.53
N VAL A 190 14.77 -11.62 3.56
CA VAL A 190 14.74 -12.49 4.72
C VAL A 190 14.97 -11.67 5.97
N GLY A 191 14.17 -11.94 7.00
CA GLY A 191 14.23 -11.21 8.24
C GLY A 191 13.73 -12.01 9.43
N VAL A 192 13.72 -11.35 10.58
CA VAL A 192 13.18 -11.86 11.83
C VAL A 192 12.11 -10.87 12.32
N GLU A 193 10.96 -11.39 12.70
CA GLU A 193 9.84 -10.63 13.26
C GLU A 193 9.41 -11.26 14.59
N GLY A 194 9.55 -10.52 15.68
CA GLY A 194 9.12 -10.95 17.01
C GLY A 194 7.89 -10.17 17.46
N TYR A 195 6.81 -10.88 17.76
CA TYR A 195 5.54 -10.29 18.19
C TYR A 195 5.33 -10.45 19.68
N THR A 196 4.83 -9.41 20.32
CA THR A 196 4.39 -9.43 21.72
C THR A 196 2.97 -8.89 21.79
N ILE A 197 2.04 -9.72 22.21
CA ILE A 197 0.62 -9.38 22.31
C ILE A 197 0.26 -9.23 23.78
N LYS A 198 -0.36 -8.12 24.14
CA LYS A 198 -0.82 -7.81 25.51
C LYS A 198 -2.26 -7.33 25.47
N SER A 199 -2.86 -7.19 26.67
CA SER A 199 -4.17 -6.59 26.86
C SER A 199 -4.25 -5.23 26.20
N GLY A 200 -5.28 -5.03 25.37
CA GLY A 200 -5.52 -3.81 24.64
C GLY A 200 -5.90 -2.65 25.56
N LYS A 201 -5.64 -1.43 25.10
CA LYS A 201 -6.00 -0.19 25.79
C LYS A 201 -7.17 0.51 25.09
N GLY A 202 -7.77 1.49 25.76
CA GLY A 202 -8.87 2.29 25.23
C GLY A 202 -10.22 1.85 25.78
N GLU A 203 -11.30 2.32 25.12
CA GLU A 203 -12.68 2.12 25.62
C GLU A 203 -13.25 0.73 25.32
N ALA A 204 -12.79 0.07 24.25
CA ALA A 204 -13.24 -1.29 23.94
C ALA A 204 -12.61 -2.31 24.88
N PRO A 205 -13.29 -3.42 25.19
CA PRO A 205 -12.74 -4.49 26.00
C PRO A 205 -11.45 -5.05 25.41
N SER A 206 -10.62 -5.64 26.25
CA SER A 206 -9.43 -6.34 25.77
C SER A 206 -9.81 -7.64 25.05
N ILE A 207 -9.02 -8.06 24.06
CA ILE A 207 -9.36 -9.20 23.20
C ILE A 207 -9.56 -10.49 24.00
N GLU A 208 -8.78 -10.72 25.05
CA GLU A 208 -8.88 -11.89 25.95
C GLU A 208 -10.17 -11.90 26.77
N GLU A 209 -10.87 -10.78 26.92
CA GLU A 209 -12.16 -10.69 27.60
C GLU A 209 -13.32 -11.03 26.65
N ALA A 210 -13.18 -10.75 25.35
CA ALA A 210 -14.24 -10.87 24.35
C ALA A 210 -14.10 -12.12 23.46
N TYR A 211 -12.90 -12.67 23.31
CA TYR A 211 -12.59 -13.75 22.38
C TYR A 211 -11.82 -14.88 23.05
N THR A 212 -11.81 -16.04 22.41
CA THR A 212 -11.09 -17.25 22.84
C THR A 212 -10.09 -17.68 21.77
N PRO A 213 -9.12 -18.56 22.07
CA PRO A 213 -8.21 -19.09 21.06
C PRO A 213 -8.91 -19.80 19.88
N ALA A 214 -10.15 -20.26 20.05
CA ALA A 214 -10.95 -20.83 18.96
C ALA A 214 -11.53 -19.77 18.01
N THR A 215 -11.84 -18.57 18.50
CA THR A 215 -12.40 -17.45 17.72
C THR A 215 -11.37 -16.41 17.33
N ALA A 216 -10.20 -16.42 17.97
CA ALA A 216 -9.02 -15.61 17.66
C ALA A 216 -7.77 -16.51 17.68
N PRO A 217 -7.47 -17.24 16.60
CA PRO A 217 -6.31 -18.16 16.55
C PRO A 217 -5.02 -17.44 16.91
N GLY A 218 -4.20 -18.06 17.77
CA GLY A 218 -2.96 -17.45 18.27
C GLY A 218 -3.14 -16.49 19.45
N LEU A 219 -4.35 -16.34 19.99
CA LEU A 219 -4.58 -15.57 21.22
C LEU A 219 -3.76 -16.14 22.37
N GLY A 220 -3.03 -15.27 23.08
CA GLY A 220 -2.13 -15.67 24.18
C GLY A 220 -0.75 -16.18 23.72
N THR A 221 -0.42 -16.07 22.44
CA THR A 221 0.91 -16.44 21.91
C THR A 221 1.72 -15.21 21.50
N ASN A 222 3.04 -15.33 21.64
CA ASN A 222 4.02 -14.32 21.22
C ASN A 222 5.04 -14.98 20.29
N PRO A 223 4.69 -15.19 19.02
CA PRO A 223 5.56 -15.89 18.09
C PRO A 223 6.73 -15.03 17.63
N THR A 224 7.82 -15.70 17.27
CA THR A 224 8.93 -15.11 16.54
C THR A 224 9.11 -15.89 15.24
N TYR A 225 9.10 -15.17 14.13
CA TYR A 225 9.23 -15.74 12.78
C TYR A 225 10.58 -15.43 12.15
N ILE A 226 11.10 -16.40 11.43
CA ILE A 226 11.95 -16.11 10.28
C ILE A 226 10.97 -15.88 9.13
N HIS A 227 10.93 -14.66 8.61
CA HIS A 227 10.05 -14.27 7.51
C HIS A 227 10.88 -14.13 6.24
N SER A 228 10.57 -14.95 5.24
CA SER A 228 11.17 -14.87 3.91
C SER A 228 10.12 -14.47 2.90
N GLN A 229 10.49 -13.66 1.92
CA GLN A 229 9.61 -13.31 0.84
C GLN A 229 10.32 -13.25 -0.51
N ALA A 230 9.58 -13.62 -1.57
CA ALA A 230 10.04 -13.52 -2.95
C ALA A 230 8.98 -12.83 -3.80
N THR A 231 9.37 -11.78 -4.52
CA THR A 231 8.50 -10.98 -5.38
C THR A 231 8.96 -11.06 -6.82
N ALA A 232 8.00 -11.26 -7.72
CA ALA A 232 8.18 -11.07 -9.15
C ALA A 232 7.12 -10.09 -9.65
N ALA A 233 7.53 -9.04 -10.35
CA ALA A 233 6.61 -8.02 -10.84
C ALA A 233 7.04 -7.44 -12.19
N ILE A 234 6.05 -6.90 -12.89
CA ILE A 234 6.20 -6.01 -14.04
C ILE A 234 5.77 -4.63 -13.58
N ASP A 235 6.68 -3.65 -13.60
CA ASP A 235 6.46 -2.28 -13.13
C ASP A 235 6.97 -1.28 -14.17
N TRP A 236 6.04 -0.68 -14.90
CA TRP A 236 6.35 0.38 -15.89
C TRP A 236 5.65 1.69 -15.54
N ARG A 237 5.35 1.91 -14.26
CA ARG A 237 4.82 3.18 -13.78
C ARG A 237 5.85 4.28 -13.97
N THR A 238 5.40 5.45 -14.39
CA THR A 238 6.28 6.61 -14.56
C THR A 238 6.92 7.07 -13.26
N SER A 239 6.20 6.95 -12.15
CA SER A 239 6.69 7.23 -10.80
C SER A 239 5.90 6.41 -9.78
N PRO A 240 6.50 5.45 -9.07
CA PRO A 240 5.78 4.61 -8.11
C PRO A 240 5.04 5.37 -7.01
N GLY A 241 5.57 6.50 -6.54
CA GLY A 241 4.96 7.31 -5.47
C GLY A 241 3.88 8.30 -5.95
N TYR A 242 3.84 8.60 -7.25
CA TYR A 242 2.82 9.43 -7.87
C TYR A 242 2.74 9.16 -9.37
N SER A 243 2.05 8.09 -9.74
CA SER A 243 1.96 7.69 -11.14
C SER A 243 0.72 8.25 -11.83
N ARG A 244 0.91 8.75 -13.06
CA ARG A 244 -0.17 9.18 -13.97
C ARG A 244 -0.38 8.19 -15.10
N LYS A 245 0.61 7.36 -15.37
CA LYS A 245 0.64 6.43 -16.48
C LYS A 245 1.43 5.19 -16.12
N GLY A 246 1.05 4.05 -16.71
CA GLY A 246 1.74 2.79 -16.54
C GLY A 246 1.04 1.87 -15.55
N GLY A 247 1.66 0.77 -15.23
CA GLY A 247 1.09 -0.25 -14.36
C GLY A 247 2.13 -0.99 -13.54
N TYR A 248 1.64 -1.64 -12.50
CA TYR A 248 2.38 -2.59 -11.69
C TYR A 248 1.56 -3.87 -11.55
N TYR A 249 2.14 -5.01 -11.92
CA TYR A 249 1.55 -6.33 -11.76
C TYR A 249 2.56 -7.22 -11.05
N GLY A 250 2.28 -7.54 -9.82
CA GLY A 250 3.21 -8.25 -8.95
C GLY A 250 2.58 -9.39 -8.18
N VAL A 251 3.40 -10.40 -7.91
CA VAL A 251 3.08 -11.51 -7.02
C VAL A 251 4.20 -11.63 -6.00
N THR A 252 3.85 -11.77 -4.74
CA THR A 252 4.79 -12.00 -3.64
C THR A 252 4.38 -13.26 -2.88
N LEU A 253 5.33 -14.16 -2.73
CA LEU A 253 5.20 -15.33 -1.85
C LEU A 253 5.89 -15.02 -0.53
N HIS A 254 5.21 -15.26 0.57
CA HIS A 254 5.70 -15.13 1.93
C HIS A 254 5.77 -16.50 2.60
N ASP A 255 6.84 -16.75 3.31
CA ASP A 255 7.03 -17.89 4.20
C ASP A 255 7.27 -17.37 5.62
N TYR A 256 6.43 -17.77 6.55
CA TYR A 256 6.51 -17.44 7.97
C TYR A 256 6.85 -18.72 8.74
N SER A 257 8.12 -18.94 9.02
CA SER A 257 8.63 -20.06 9.80
C SER A 257 8.80 -19.64 11.26
N ASN A 258 7.92 -20.13 12.14
CA ASN A 258 7.95 -19.82 13.56
C ASN A 258 9.09 -20.57 14.25
N THR A 259 9.90 -19.88 15.02
CA THR A 259 11.03 -20.48 15.76
C THR A 259 10.61 -21.55 16.77
N ASN A 260 9.36 -21.57 17.19
CA ASN A 260 8.77 -22.54 18.12
C ASN A 260 7.93 -23.62 17.43
N GLY A 261 7.86 -23.63 16.09
CA GLY A 261 7.17 -24.64 15.27
C GLY A 261 5.64 -24.63 15.35
N ALA A 262 5.02 -23.62 15.98
CA ALA A 262 3.57 -23.44 16.00
C ALA A 262 3.19 -22.25 15.11
N TYR A 263 2.11 -22.36 14.35
CA TYR A 263 1.63 -21.30 13.47
C TYR A 263 2.58 -20.94 12.31
N ASP A 264 3.28 -21.93 11.74
CA ASP A 264 3.95 -21.77 10.45
C ASP A 264 2.91 -21.61 9.37
N PHE A 265 3.13 -20.71 8.42
CA PHE A 265 2.21 -20.53 7.31
C PHE A 265 2.88 -19.85 6.12
N ASN A 266 2.29 -20.09 4.96
CA ASN A 266 2.64 -19.42 3.71
C ASN A 266 1.50 -18.53 3.23
N ARG A 267 1.82 -17.39 2.64
CA ARG A 267 0.86 -16.47 2.05
C ARG A 267 1.29 -16.02 0.66
N LEU A 268 0.33 -15.97 -0.24
CA LEU A 268 0.49 -15.39 -1.58
C LEU A 268 -0.27 -14.07 -1.64
N ASP A 269 0.44 -13.02 -2.00
CA ASP A 269 -0.11 -11.69 -2.27
C ASP A 269 0.01 -11.39 -3.76
N ALA A 270 -1.09 -10.98 -4.40
CA ALA A 270 -1.11 -10.54 -5.79
C ALA A 270 -1.64 -9.12 -5.87
N THR A 271 -0.93 -8.24 -6.55
CA THR A 271 -1.29 -6.83 -6.73
C THR A 271 -1.29 -6.46 -8.19
N LEU A 272 -2.36 -5.81 -8.63
CA LEU A 272 -2.52 -5.21 -9.94
C LEU A 272 -2.82 -3.73 -9.76
N ILE A 273 -2.03 -2.86 -10.37
CA ILE A 273 -2.28 -1.42 -10.42
C ILE A 273 -2.15 -0.97 -11.87
N GLN A 274 -3.11 -0.17 -12.35
CA GLN A 274 -3.08 0.40 -13.69
C GLN A 274 -3.50 1.87 -13.64
N HIS A 275 -2.68 2.74 -14.25
CA HIS A 275 -2.98 4.15 -14.46
C HIS A 275 -3.11 4.44 -15.94
N VAL A 276 -4.23 5.03 -16.34
CA VAL A 276 -4.56 5.35 -17.74
C VAL A 276 -4.84 6.85 -17.83
N PRO A 277 -3.97 7.63 -18.48
CA PRO A 277 -4.25 9.04 -18.77
C PRO A 277 -5.37 9.14 -19.80
N VAL A 278 -6.40 9.91 -19.50
CA VAL A 278 -7.57 10.07 -20.38
C VAL A 278 -7.43 11.33 -21.25
N LEU A 279 -6.94 12.41 -20.67
CA LEU A 279 -6.77 13.68 -21.37
C LEU A 279 -5.46 14.35 -20.93
N ARG A 280 -4.41 14.27 -21.77
CA ARG A 280 -3.10 14.92 -21.57
C ARG A 280 -2.55 14.76 -20.15
N GLU A 281 -2.75 13.61 -19.52
CA GLU A 281 -2.38 13.33 -18.14
C GLU A 281 -3.01 14.27 -17.07
N THR A 282 -3.97 15.12 -17.48
CA THR A 282 -4.74 15.97 -16.56
C THR A 282 -5.86 15.19 -15.88
N TRP A 283 -6.36 14.17 -16.57
CA TRP A 283 -7.36 13.22 -16.06
C TRP A 283 -6.77 11.81 -16.09
N VAL A 284 -6.80 11.14 -14.99
CA VAL A 284 -6.23 9.79 -14.87
C VAL A 284 -7.27 8.86 -14.29
N LEU A 285 -7.53 7.77 -14.99
CA LEU A 285 -8.22 6.61 -14.41
C LEU A 285 -7.19 5.69 -13.79
N SER A 286 -7.40 5.32 -12.54
CA SER A 286 -6.53 4.40 -11.82
C SER A 286 -7.35 3.23 -11.30
N PHE A 287 -6.83 2.03 -11.47
CA PHE A 287 -7.44 0.79 -10.99
C PHE A 287 -6.43 0.03 -10.14
N ARG A 288 -6.92 -0.58 -9.08
CA ARG A 288 -6.15 -1.47 -8.23
C ARG A 288 -6.96 -2.73 -7.94
N GLY A 289 -6.30 -3.86 -7.93
CA GLY A 289 -6.80 -5.13 -7.42
C GLY A 289 -5.74 -5.76 -6.53
N ASP A 290 -6.09 -6.13 -5.31
CA ASP A 290 -5.23 -6.90 -4.42
C ASP A 290 -5.95 -8.15 -3.95
N MET A 291 -5.22 -9.23 -3.95
CA MET A 291 -5.62 -10.51 -3.39
C MET A 291 -4.53 -10.99 -2.43
N LYS A 292 -4.93 -11.37 -1.22
CA LYS A 292 -4.04 -12.06 -0.29
C LYS A 292 -4.66 -13.39 0.07
N THR A 293 -3.87 -14.44 0.04
CA THR A 293 -4.38 -15.79 0.30
C THR A 293 -3.35 -16.61 1.09
N THR A 294 -3.76 -17.11 2.25
CA THR A 294 -3.00 -18.13 2.99
C THR A 294 -3.01 -19.42 2.18
N LEU A 295 -1.85 -20.04 2.02
CA LEU A 295 -1.69 -21.32 1.34
C LEU A 295 -1.84 -22.46 2.36
N GLY A 296 -2.40 -23.59 1.95
CA GLY A 296 -2.65 -24.71 2.84
C GLY A 296 -3.75 -24.43 3.87
N ASP A 297 -3.82 -25.29 4.90
CA ASP A 297 -4.81 -25.23 5.97
C ASP A 297 -4.21 -24.79 7.32
N ASP A 298 -2.99 -24.27 7.30
CA ASP A 298 -2.27 -23.85 8.48
C ASP A 298 -3.00 -22.75 9.25
N LEU A 299 -2.90 -22.81 10.58
CA LEU A 299 -3.47 -21.78 11.45
C LEU A 299 -2.57 -20.54 11.41
N VAL A 300 -3.17 -19.40 11.09
CA VAL A 300 -2.50 -18.10 11.11
C VAL A 300 -2.96 -17.33 12.35
N PRO A 301 -2.04 -16.73 13.12
CA PRO A 301 -2.43 -15.88 14.23
C PRO A 301 -3.33 -14.73 13.75
N TYR A 302 -4.38 -14.43 14.52
CA TYR A 302 -5.40 -13.45 14.13
C TYR A 302 -4.82 -12.08 13.73
N PHE A 303 -3.71 -11.65 14.33
CA PHE A 303 -3.07 -10.37 14.05
C PHE A 303 -2.24 -10.37 12.76
N LEU A 304 -1.94 -11.54 12.17
CA LEU A 304 -1.25 -11.69 10.87
C LEU A 304 -2.19 -12.02 9.70
N LEU A 305 -3.46 -12.28 9.97
CA LEU A 305 -4.45 -12.54 8.94
C LEU A 305 -4.66 -11.32 8.01
N PRO A 306 -4.88 -11.52 6.71
CA PRO A 306 -5.35 -10.48 5.81
C PRO A 306 -6.53 -9.68 6.37
N SER A 307 -6.48 -8.37 6.25
CA SER A 307 -7.53 -7.49 6.78
C SER A 307 -7.90 -6.37 5.81
N LEU A 308 -9.16 -5.96 5.86
CA LEU A 308 -9.70 -4.84 5.13
C LEU A 308 -10.28 -3.81 6.11
N GLY A 309 -10.28 -2.57 5.67
CA GLY A 309 -10.76 -1.39 6.41
C GLY A 309 -9.71 -0.31 6.51
N SER A 310 -10.13 0.94 6.29
CA SER A 310 -9.28 2.14 6.33
C SER A 310 -8.21 2.23 5.23
N GLY A 311 -7.64 3.38 5.10
CA GLY A 311 -6.40 3.70 4.41
C GLY A 311 -6.40 3.39 2.92
N SER A 312 -5.98 2.23 2.56
CA SER A 312 -5.75 1.80 1.18
C SER A 312 -6.61 0.61 0.75
N THR A 313 -7.60 0.21 1.54
CA THR A 313 -8.49 -0.92 1.21
C THR A 313 -9.95 -0.47 1.09
N LEU A 314 -10.76 -0.64 2.11
CA LEU A 314 -12.11 -0.10 2.21
C LEU A 314 -12.06 1.18 3.05
N ARG A 315 -12.03 2.35 2.37
CA ARG A 315 -11.69 3.64 3.00
C ARG A 315 -12.75 4.17 3.96
N ALA A 316 -14.00 3.73 3.82
CA ALA A 316 -15.10 4.12 4.71
C ALA A 316 -15.31 3.18 5.92
N TYR A 317 -14.40 2.24 6.14
CA TYR A 317 -14.51 1.30 7.24
C TYR A 317 -13.38 1.51 8.25
N HIS A 318 -13.64 1.12 9.51
CA HIS A 318 -12.63 1.18 10.55
C HIS A 318 -11.41 0.29 10.20
N SER A 319 -10.25 0.66 10.69
CA SER A 319 -9.04 -0.15 10.50
C SER A 319 -9.25 -1.56 11.04
N TRP A 320 -8.82 -2.53 10.24
CA TRP A 320 -8.93 -3.96 10.53
C TRP A 320 -10.37 -4.46 10.74
N ARG A 321 -11.35 -3.79 10.11
CA ARG A 321 -12.77 -4.07 10.29
C ARG A 321 -13.17 -5.49 9.89
N PHE A 322 -12.63 -5.98 8.78
CA PHE A 322 -12.86 -7.34 8.28
C PHE A 322 -11.53 -8.08 8.23
N ARG A 323 -11.50 -9.30 8.72
CA ARG A 323 -10.26 -10.07 8.82
C ARG A 323 -10.55 -11.56 8.65
N ASP A 324 -9.77 -12.23 7.78
CA ASP A 324 -9.84 -13.67 7.58
C ASP A 324 -8.61 -14.17 6.80
N ARG A 325 -8.55 -15.48 6.50
CA ARG A 325 -7.43 -16.15 5.82
C ARG A 325 -7.16 -15.65 4.41
N HIS A 326 -8.17 -15.15 3.74
CA HIS A 326 -8.11 -14.65 2.38
C HIS A 326 -8.76 -13.28 2.28
N SER A 327 -8.25 -12.41 1.42
CA SER A 327 -8.87 -11.11 1.13
C SER A 327 -8.79 -10.78 -0.35
N LEU A 328 -9.80 -10.06 -0.82
CA LEU A 328 -9.87 -9.46 -2.15
C LEU A 328 -10.33 -8.02 -1.99
N VAL A 329 -9.62 -7.09 -2.62
CA VAL A 329 -10.05 -5.68 -2.70
C VAL A 329 -9.82 -5.17 -4.11
N MET A 330 -10.74 -4.35 -4.57
CA MET A 330 -10.67 -3.63 -5.84
C MET A 330 -10.95 -2.17 -5.59
N SER A 331 -10.20 -1.31 -6.25
CA SER A 331 -10.39 0.14 -6.18
C SER A 331 -10.38 0.73 -7.58
N GLY A 332 -11.28 1.65 -7.84
CA GLY A 332 -11.31 2.48 -9.04
C GLY A 332 -11.28 3.95 -8.64
N GLU A 333 -10.46 4.73 -9.32
CA GLU A 333 -10.26 6.13 -9.00
C GLU A 333 -10.16 6.97 -10.25
N PHE A 334 -10.93 8.07 -10.29
CA PHE A 334 -10.84 9.08 -11.31
C PHE A 334 -10.20 10.34 -10.71
N ARG A 335 -9.00 10.69 -11.18
CA ARG A 335 -8.21 11.83 -10.69
C ARG A 335 -8.24 12.99 -11.68
N TRP A 336 -8.50 14.17 -11.18
CA TRP A 336 -8.32 15.42 -11.89
C TRP A 336 -7.10 16.17 -11.35
N ILE A 337 -6.12 16.41 -12.21
CA ILE A 337 -4.81 16.96 -11.91
C ILE A 337 -4.65 18.32 -12.59
N PRO A 338 -5.11 19.42 -11.98
CA PRO A 338 -4.88 20.76 -12.51
C PRO A 338 -3.39 21.13 -12.41
N SER A 339 -2.75 21.37 -13.55
CA SER A 339 -1.29 21.40 -13.76
C SER A 339 -0.48 22.46 -13.00
N ARG A 340 -1.09 23.33 -12.20
CA ARG A 340 -0.40 24.50 -11.62
C ARG A 340 -0.34 24.54 -10.09
N LEU A 341 -0.98 23.61 -9.38
CA LEU A 341 -1.16 23.74 -7.94
C LEU A 341 -0.45 22.67 -7.10
N GLY A 342 0.19 21.66 -7.72
CA GLY A 342 0.72 20.51 -6.97
C GLY A 342 -0.38 19.78 -6.17
N MET A 343 -1.64 19.93 -6.63
CA MET A 343 -2.82 19.41 -5.94
C MET A 343 -3.71 18.70 -6.95
N ASP A 344 -4.23 17.56 -6.61
CA ASP A 344 -5.24 16.85 -7.38
C ASP A 344 -6.51 16.56 -6.55
N MET A 345 -7.57 16.27 -7.26
CA MET A 345 -8.83 15.81 -6.71
C MET A 345 -9.13 14.42 -7.26
N ALA A 346 -9.77 13.59 -6.48
CA ALA A 346 -10.18 12.26 -6.88
C ALA A 346 -11.62 11.96 -6.46
N ILE A 347 -12.30 11.17 -7.29
CA ILE A 347 -13.50 10.42 -6.93
C ILE A 347 -13.11 8.96 -6.98
N PHE A 348 -13.52 8.17 -6.00
CA PHE A 348 -13.16 6.77 -5.92
C PHE A 348 -14.30 5.87 -5.49
N TYR A 349 -14.15 4.61 -5.81
CA TYR A 349 -14.99 3.51 -5.38
C TYR A 349 -14.12 2.31 -5.02
N ASP A 350 -14.35 1.77 -3.83
CA ASP A 350 -13.67 0.57 -3.34
C ASP A 350 -14.68 -0.54 -3.09
N ALA A 351 -14.29 -1.78 -3.37
CA ALA A 351 -15.07 -2.96 -3.08
C ALA A 351 -14.16 -4.09 -2.62
N GLY A 352 -14.56 -4.84 -1.59
CA GLY A 352 -13.72 -5.92 -1.09
C GLY A 352 -14.43 -6.86 -0.12
N LYS A 353 -13.80 -7.98 0.13
CA LYS A 353 -14.22 -8.97 1.12
C LYS A 353 -13.05 -9.74 1.68
N VAL A 354 -13.27 -10.36 2.83
CA VAL A 354 -12.43 -11.43 3.36
C VAL A 354 -13.18 -12.75 3.35
N ALA A 355 -12.49 -13.86 3.41
CA ALA A 355 -13.10 -15.20 3.41
C ALA A 355 -12.23 -16.22 4.16
N GLY A 356 -12.85 -17.13 4.86
CA GLY A 356 -12.17 -18.26 5.53
C GLY A 356 -11.69 -19.33 4.56
N ARG A 357 -12.33 -19.45 3.38
CA ARG A 357 -11.97 -20.40 2.32
C ARG A 357 -11.70 -19.69 1.02
N ARG A 358 -10.73 -20.16 0.26
CA ARG A 358 -10.33 -19.54 -1.01
C ARG A 358 -11.46 -19.56 -2.06
N GLU A 359 -12.29 -20.58 -2.06
CA GLU A 359 -13.45 -20.69 -2.98
C GLU A 359 -14.51 -19.62 -2.76
N ASP A 360 -14.55 -19.03 -1.56
CA ASP A 360 -15.44 -17.94 -1.19
C ASP A 360 -14.91 -16.56 -1.60
N LEU A 361 -13.66 -16.46 -2.11
CA LEU A 361 -13.13 -15.26 -2.75
C LEU A 361 -13.75 -15.08 -4.14
N ASN A 362 -14.98 -14.62 -4.17
CA ASN A 362 -15.75 -14.31 -5.37
C ASN A 362 -16.31 -12.88 -5.28
N PHE A 363 -17.00 -12.44 -6.31
CA PHE A 363 -17.57 -11.09 -6.39
C PHE A 363 -18.98 -10.96 -5.76
N VAL A 364 -19.40 -11.95 -4.97
CA VAL A 364 -20.69 -11.93 -4.26
C VAL A 364 -20.48 -11.51 -2.81
N GLY A 365 -21.32 -10.60 -2.29
CA GLY A 365 -21.24 -10.15 -0.90
C GLY A 365 -20.00 -9.32 -0.60
N LEU A 366 -19.58 -8.49 -1.55
CA LEU A 366 -18.52 -7.50 -1.32
C LEU A 366 -19.09 -6.34 -0.49
N GLU A 367 -18.37 -5.90 0.51
CA GLU A 367 -18.57 -4.56 1.08
C GLU A 367 -17.96 -3.53 0.14
N HIS A 368 -18.57 -2.34 0.10
CA HIS A 368 -18.16 -1.29 -0.81
C HIS A 368 -18.26 0.09 -0.16
N ASP A 369 -17.46 0.98 -0.65
CA ASP A 369 -17.53 2.39 -0.32
C ASP A 369 -17.20 3.27 -1.53
N TRP A 370 -17.53 4.55 -1.39
CA TRP A 370 -17.19 5.58 -2.36
C TRP A 370 -16.83 6.87 -1.64
N GLY A 371 -16.10 7.73 -2.32
CA GLY A 371 -15.71 8.98 -1.70
C GLY A 371 -15.05 9.93 -2.67
N VAL A 372 -14.65 11.06 -2.09
CA VAL A 372 -13.90 12.11 -2.76
C VAL A 372 -12.65 12.43 -1.96
N GLY A 373 -11.59 12.82 -2.65
CA GLY A 373 -10.33 13.14 -2.00
C GLY A 373 -9.60 14.31 -2.66
N MET A 374 -8.75 14.92 -1.87
CA MET A 374 -7.80 15.93 -2.31
C MET A 374 -6.38 15.44 -1.93
N ARG A 375 -5.41 15.70 -2.80
CA ARG A 375 -4.02 15.33 -2.61
C ARG A 375 -3.10 16.49 -2.88
N LEU A 376 -2.10 16.64 -2.04
CA LEU A 376 -0.90 17.38 -2.38
C LEU A 376 0.12 16.41 -2.95
N HIS A 377 0.72 16.74 -4.07
CA HIS A 377 1.69 15.89 -4.72
C HIS A 377 2.92 16.67 -5.17
N GLY A 378 4.08 16.03 -5.06
CA GLY A 378 5.30 16.42 -5.77
C GLY A 378 5.44 15.62 -7.08
N PRO A 379 6.56 15.77 -7.76
CA PRO A 379 6.83 15.03 -9.00
C PRO A 379 6.85 13.50 -8.84
N ALA A 380 7.22 13.01 -7.67
CA ALA A 380 7.45 11.59 -7.43
C ALA A 380 6.73 11.02 -6.20
N GLN A 381 5.96 11.82 -5.47
CA GLN A 381 5.33 11.39 -4.21
C GLN A 381 4.09 12.21 -3.86
N THR A 382 3.25 11.63 -3.01
CA THR A 382 2.03 12.24 -2.45
C THR A 382 2.23 12.45 -0.95
N PRO A 383 2.69 13.63 -0.49
CA PRO A 383 2.96 13.87 0.93
C PRO A 383 1.71 14.01 1.79
N LEU A 384 0.57 14.34 1.20
CA LEU A 384 -0.70 14.47 1.94
C LEU A 384 -1.88 14.08 1.07
N ARG A 385 -2.75 13.26 1.63
CA ARG A 385 -4.04 12.85 1.08
C ARG A 385 -5.11 13.04 2.16
N ILE A 386 -6.20 13.72 1.79
CA ILE A 386 -7.38 13.94 2.63
C ILE A 386 -8.58 13.40 1.86
N GLU A 387 -9.30 12.47 2.43
CA GLU A 387 -10.41 11.79 1.76
C GLU A 387 -11.63 11.70 2.69
N VAL A 388 -12.81 11.93 2.11
CA VAL A 388 -14.10 11.70 2.75
C VAL A 388 -14.77 10.56 2.01
N SER A 389 -15.11 9.51 2.71
CA SER A 389 -15.69 8.30 2.16
C SER A 389 -16.97 7.90 2.90
N ARG A 390 -17.86 7.16 2.22
CA ARG A 390 -19.10 6.62 2.74
C ARG A 390 -19.25 5.15 2.39
N GLY A 391 -19.42 4.32 3.40
CA GLY A 391 -19.79 2.91 3.31
C GLY A 391 -21.08 2.61 4.07
N SER A 392 -21.37 1.33 4.27
CA SER A 392 -22.54 0.87 5.04
C SER A 392 -22.48 1.30 6.52
N GLU A 393 -21.28 1.47 7.07
CA GLU A 393 -21.06 1.89 8.48
C GLU A 393 -21.03 3.41 8.68
N GLY A 394 -21.20 4.22 7.62
CA GLY A 394 -21.30 5.67 7.75
C GLY A 394 -20.21 6.43 6.98
N TRP A 395 -19.92 7.66 7.45
CA TRP A 395 -18.93 8.55 6.88
C TRP A 395 -17.58 8.41 7.59
N HIS A 396 -16.50 8.38 6.81
CA HIS A 396 -15.14 8.37 7.30
C HIS A 396 -14.32 9.50 6.70
N LEU A 397 -13.46 10.11 7.53
CA LEU A 397 -12.46 11.07 7.12
C LEU A 397 -11.07 10.43 7.29
N THR A 398 -10.31 10.38 6.23
CA THR A 398 -8.96 9.77 6.21
C THR A 398 -7.90 10.81 5.89
N PHE A 399 -6.80 10.76 6.64
CA PHE A 399 -5.57 11.50 6.38
C PHE A 399 -4.45 10.48 6.15
N SER A 400 -3.66 10.65 5.10
CA SER A 400 -2.53 9.77 4.78
C SER A 400 -1.39 10.53 4.13
N GLY A 401 -0.15 10.10 4.36
CA GLY A 401 1.06 10.61 3.74
C GLY A 401 1.54 9.81 2.53
N ALA A 402 0.67 9.03 1.89
CA ALA A 402 1.03 8.22 0.73
C ALA A 402 -0.07 8.26 -0.34
N ALA A 403 0.28 7.89 -1.58
CA ALA A 403 -0.70 7.64 -2.62
C ALA A 403 -1.67 6.53 -2.20
N ALA A 404 -2.87 6.48 -2.78
CA ALA A 404 -3.82 5.41 -2.51
C ALA A 404 -3.32 4.08 -3.08
N PHE A 405 -2.67 4.14 -4.23
CA PHE A 405 -2.01 3.03 -4.94
C PHE A 405 -1.19 3.56 -6.12
#